data_a3da334d21110e6cc6036bb3d94d98de
#
_entry.id   a3da334d21110e6cc6036bb3d94d98de
#
_cell.length_a   1.000
_cell.length_b   1.000
_cell.length_c   1.000
_cell.angle_alpha   90.00
_cell.angle_beta   90.00
_cell.angle_gamma   90.00
#
_symmetry.space_group_name_H-M   'P 1'
#
loop_
_entity.id
_entity.type
_entity.pdbx_description
1 polymer ?
#
loop_
_entity_poly.entity_id
_entity_poly.type
_entity_poly.pdbx_seq_one_letter_code
_entity_poly.pdbx_strand_id
1 'polypeptide(L)'
;PLTIVGPINATRPVLVLLGALLLFGERLNILQWTGVLLALASIFLMSRAGKKEDIDFKSNKWIWCVAAATLMGAISGLYDKFIMTELSPLFVQSWFNLYQFIMMFIILMVVWYPTREKTTRFHWSWAIPLIAIFVGAADFSYFNALSMEDSMISVVSLIRRGSVLISFACG
;
A
#
# COMPACT_ATOMS: atom_id res chain seq x y z
N PRO A 1 13.54 11.38 4.10
CA PRO A 1 13.48 11.80 2.70
C PRO A 1 12.61 10.83 1.91
N LEU A 2 11.75 11.35 1.02
CA LEU A 2 10.84 10.56 0.17
C LEU A 2 11.58 9.63 -0.79
N THR A 3 12.81 9.97 -1.13
CA THR A 3 13.74 9.20 -1.98
C THR A 3 14.06 7.81 -1.44
N ILE A 4 13.96 7.57 -0.14
CA ILE A 4 14.22 6.26 0.48
C ILE A 4 12.93 5.48 0.71
N VAL A 5 11.88 6.18 1.12
CA VAL A 5 10.58 5.56 1.45
C VAL A 5 9.95 4.93 0.20
N GLY A 6 10.08 5.60 -0.95
CA GLY A 6 9.57 5.12 -2.24
C GLY A 6 10.09 3.74 -2.63
N PRO A 7 11.42 3.54 -2.75
CA PRO A 7 12.01 2.25 -3.09
C PRO A 7 11.68 1.12 -2.11
N ILE A 8 11.65 1.40 -0.79
CA ILE A 8 11.31 0.38 0.20
C ILE A 8 9.84 -0.03 0.05
N ASN A 9 8.92 0.91 -0.06
CA ASN A 9 7.51 0.61 -0.29
C ASN A 9 7.26 -0.10 -1.63
N ALA A 10 8.09 0.16 -2.63
CA ALA A 10 8.01 -0.49 -3.93
C ALA A 10 8.38 -1.99 -3.88
N THR A 11 9.04 -2.48 -2.80
CA THR A 11 9.29 -3.91 -2.59
C THR A 11 8.05 -4.68 -2.11
N ARG A 12 7.00 -3.99 -1.67
CA ARG A 12 5.77 -4.62 -1.15
C ARG A 12 5.13 -5.61 -2.11
N PRO A 13 4.98 -5.36 -3.43
CA PRO A 13 4.43 -6.36 -4.36
C PRO A 13 5.25 -7.64 -4.43
N VAL A 14 6.56 -7.54 -4.26
CA VAL A 14 7.45 -8.71 -4.23
C VAL A 14 7.18 -9.58 -3.01
N LEU A 15 7.01 -8.95 -1.84
CA LEU A 15 6.66 -9.65 -0.61
C LEU A 15 5.28 -10.29 -0.69
N VAL A 16 4.30 -9.58 -1.29
CA VAL A 16 2.97 -10.15 -1.54
C VAL A 16 3.04 -11.32 -2.52
N LEU A 17 3.83 -11.20 -3.59
CA LEU A 17 4.04 -12.29 -4.54
C LEU A 17 4.62 -13.53 -3.88
N LEU A 18 5.69 -13.39 -3.10
CA LEU A 18 6.29 -14.49 -2.37
C LEU A 18 5.29 -15.15 -1.41
N GLY A 19 4.55 -14.34 -0.67
CA GLY A 19 3.50 -14.82 0.21
C GLY A 19 2.37 -15.53 -0.55
N ALA A 20 1.95 -15.02 -1.70
CA ALA A 20 0.91 -15.61 -2.53
C ALA A 20 1.32 -16.97 -3.12
N LEU A 21 2.57 -17.09 -3.57
CA LEU A 21 3.13 -18.35 -4.04
C LEU A 21 3.18 -19.40 -2.92
N LEU A 22 3.56 -19.00 -1.70
CA LEU A 22 3.72 -19.90 -0.56
C LEU A 22 2.40 -20.29 0.11
N LEU A 23 1.48 -19.33 0.28
CA LEU A 23 0.25 -19.52 1.04
C LEU A 23 -0.93 -19.99 0.18
N PHE A 24 -1.04 -19.45 -1.04
CA PHE A 24 -2.17 -19.73 -1.93
C PHE A 24 -1.80 -20.65 -3.11
N GLY A 25 -0.50 -20.97 -3.27
CA GLY A 25 -0.04 -21.80 -4.37
C GLY A 25 -0.31 -21.19 -5.75
N GLU A 26 -0.37 -19.86 -5.84
CA GLU A 26 -0.61 -19.16 -7.11
C GLU A 26 0.42 -19.59 -8.15
N ARG A 27 -0.04 -19.96 -9.36
CA ARG A 27 0.85 -20.31 -10.48
C ARG A 27 0.79 -19.20 -11.50
N LEU A 28 1.85 -18.42 -11.61
CA LEU A 28 1.95 -17.36 -12.59
C LEU A 28 2.24 -17.90 -13.98
N ASN A 29 1.55 -17.35 -14.97
CA ASN A 29 1.83 -17.59 -16.37
C ASN A 29 3.11 -16.83 -16.79
N ILE A 30 3.72 -17.22 -17.91
CA ILE A 30 4.94 -16.61 -18.47
C ILE A 30 4.79 -15.09 -18.63
N LEU A 31 3.64 -14.61 -19.10
CA LEU A 31 3.34 -13.17 -19.22
C LEU A 31 3.30 -12.45 -17.87
N GLN A 32 2.81 -13.10 -16.82
CA GLN A 32 2.78 -12.55 -15.47
C GLN A 32 4.19 -12.49 -14.86
N TRP A 33 5.02 -13.51 -15.12
CA TRP A 33 6.44 -13.51 -14.74
C TRP A 33 7.21 -12.36 -15.41
N THR A 34 6.95 -12.09 -16.69
CA THR A 34 7.58 -10.93 -17.35
C THR A 34 7.17 -9.62 -16.70
N GLY A 35 5.89 -9.46 -16.32
CA GLY A 35 5.40 -8.30 -15.58
C GLY A 35 6.09 -8.12 -14.22
N VAL A 36 6.27 -9.21 -13.47
CA VAL A 36 6.99 -9.20 -12.19
C VAL A 36 8.46 -8.79 -12.38
N LEU A 37 9.14 -9.35 -13.38
CA LEU A 37 10.53 -9.01 -13.68
C LEU A 37 10.68 -7.55 -14.08
N LEU A 38 9.78 -7.01 -14.89
CA LEU A 38 9.76 -5.58 -15.25
C LEU A 38 9.51 -4.69 -14.03
N ALA A 39 8.60 -5.07 -13.14
CA ALA A 39 8.34 -4.35 -11.90
C ALA A 39 9.59 -4.36 -10.98
N LEU A 40 10.27 -5.51 -10.84
CA LEU A 40 11.52 -5.62 -10.09
C LEU A 40 12.63 -4.76 -10.70
N ALA A 41 12.78 -4.78 -12.03
CA ALA A 41 13.74 -3.96 -12.74
C ALA A 41 13.46 -2.46 -12.52
N SER A 42 12.19 -2.05 -12.58
CA SER A 42 11.77 -0.66 -12.29
C SER A 42 12.14 -0.24 -10.87
N ILE A 43 11.86 -1.10 -9.87
CA ILE A 43 12.22 -0.86 -8.47
C ILE A 43 13.74 -0.72 -8.32
N PHE A 44 14.49 -1.60 -8.96
CA PHE A 44 15.94 -1.57 -8.92
C PHE A 44 16.52 -0.29 -9.53
N LEU A 45 16.01 0.13 -10.68
CA LEU A 45 16.40 1.40 -11.34
C LEU A 45 16.07 2.60 -10.46
N MET A 46 14.88 2.64 -9.86
CA MET A 46 14.47 3.69 -8.94
C MET A 46 15.34 3.73 -7.68
N SER A 47 15.71 2.56 -7.14
CA SER A 47 16.63 2.45 -6.00
C SER A 47 18.03 2.96 -6.33
N ARG A 48 18.52 2.74 -7.55
CA ARG A 48 19.82 3.29 -8.00
C ARG A 48 19.80 4.79 -8.18
N ALA A 49 18.72 5.34 -8.68
CA ALA A 49 18.55 6.79 -8.83
C ALA A 49 18.56 7.50 -7.47
N GLY A 50 18.01 6.88 -6.41
CA GLY A 50 18.01 7.43 -5.05
C GLY A 50 19.34 7.35 -4.29
N LYS A 51 20.32 6.59 -4.78
CA LYS A 51 21.63 6.44 -4.12
C LYS A 51 22.55 7.66 -4.20
N LYS A 52 22.16 8.73 -4.86
CA LYS A 52 22.95 9.98 -4.95
C LYS A 52 22.91 10.84 -3.68
N GLU A 53 22.08 10.49 -2.70
CA GLU A 53 22.10 11.11 -1.38
C GLU A 53 22.91 10.23 -0.43
N ASP A 54 23.96 10.80 0.18
CA ASP A 54 24.85 10.17 1.18
C ASP A 54 24.07 9.81 2.45
N ILE A 55 23.27 8.74 2.40
CA ILE A 55 22.44 8.30 3.53
C ILE A 55 22.92 6.94 4.00
N ASP A 56 23.37 6.92 5.24
CA ASP A 56 23.87 5.73 5.92
C ASP A 56 22.68 4.79 6.25
N PHE A 57 22.44 3.83 5.33
CA PHE A 57 21.32 2.88 5.40
C PHE A 57 21.32 2.02 6.67
N LYS A 58 22.48 1.78 7.28
CA LYS A 58 22.62 0.90 8.46
C LYS A 58 22.29 1.60 9.79
N SER A 59 22.50 2.90 9.87
CA SER A 59 22.39 3.66 11.13
C SER A 59 21.02 4.31 11.36
N ASN A 60 20.17 4.38 10.34
CA ASN A 60 18.93 5.14 10.42
C ASN A 60 17.74 4.29 10.85
N LYS A 61 17.29 4.45 12.11
CA LYS A 61 16.12 3.76 12.69
C LYS A 61 14.84 3.91 11.86
N TRP A 62 14.68 5.01 11.15
CA TRP A 62 13.51 5.27 10.31
C TRP A 62 13.40 4.34 9.11
N ILE A 63 14.53 3.88 8.58
CA ILE A 63 14.56 2.90 7.48
C ILE A 63 13.98 1.57 7.93
N TRP A 64 14.35 1.13 9.13
CA TRP A 64 13.80 -0.09 9.72
C TRP A 64 12.30 0.00 10.00
N CYS A 65 11.82 1.18 10.45
CA CYS A 65 10.38 1.42 10.61
C CYS A 65 9.63 1.33 9.27
N VAL A 66 10.18 1.88 8.18
CA VAL A 66 9.57 1.81 6.85
C VAL A 66 9.60 0.37 6.31
N ALA A 67 10.69 -0.36 6.51
CA ALA A 67 10.79 -1.77 6.13
C ALA A 67 9.77 -2.64 6.89
N ALA A 68 9.65 -2.44 8.20
CA ALA A 68 8.65 -3.12 9.02
C ALA A 68 7.21 -2.77 8.56
N ALA A 69 6.91 -1.51 8.30
CA ALA A 69 5.61 -1.07 7.78
C ALA A 69 5.30 -1.70 6.41
N THR A 70 6.29 -1.83 5.54
CA THR A 70 6.15 -2.47 4.23
C THR A 70 5.84 -3.96 4.38
N LEU A 71 6.55 -4.65 5.27
CA LEU A 71 6.32 -6.07 5.57
C LEU A 71 4.92 -6.29 6.17
N MET A 72 4.54 -5.51 7.19
CA MET A 72 3.21 -5.59 7.79
C MET A 72 2.12 -5.30 6.77
N GLY A 73 2.35 -4.33 5.87
CA GLY A 73 1.42 -4.05 4.79
C GLY A 73 1.30 -5.19 3.77
N ALA A 74 2.36 -5.95 3.51
CA ALA A 74 2.30 -7.14 2.66
C ALA A 74 1.51 -8.26 3.34
N ILE A 75 1.76 -8.51 4.62
CA ILE A 75 1.02 -9.49 5.44
C ILE A 75 -0.47 -9.13 5.49
N SER A 76 -0.80 -7.85 5.72
CA SER A 76 -2.19 -7.37 5.71
C SER A 76 -2.88 -7.66 4.37
N GLY A 77 -2.20 -7.41 3.24
CA GLY A 77 -2.79 -7.70 1.92
C GLY A 77 -3.03 -9.20 1.68
N LEU A 78 -2.13 -10.07 2.16
CA LEU A 78 -2.33 -11.52 2.09
C LEU A 78 -3.49 -11.97 2.99
N TYR A 79 -3.60 -11.37 4.16
CA TYR A 79 -4.71 -11.62 5.07
C TYR A 79 -6.05 -11.15 4.51
N ASP A 80 -6.07 -10.00 3.82
CA ASP A 80 -7.27 -9.54 3.10
C ASP A 80 -7.75 -10.60 2.08
N LYS A 81 -6.83 -11.18 1.29
CA LYS A 81 -7.16 -12.24 0.34
C LYS A 81 -7.71 -13.48 1.06
N PHE A 82 -7.10 -13.88 2.17
CA PHE A 82 -7.56 -15.03 2.96
C PHE A 82 -8.99 -14.82 3.47
N ILE A 83 -9.30 -13.65 4.03
CA ILE A 83 -10.64 -13.33 4.52
C ILE A 83 -11.66 -13.30 3.38
N MET A 84 -11.27 -12.84 2.19
CA MET A 84 -12.15 -12.78 1.03
C MET A 84 -12.58 -14.14 0.49
N THR A 85 -11.94 -15.22 0.90
CA THR A 85 -12.39 -16.58 0.56
C THR A 85 -13.67 -16.97 1.31
N GLU A 86 -13.93 -16.36 2.47
CA GLU A 86 -15.04 -16.74 3.35
C GLU A 86 -16.11 -15.63 3.50
N LEU A 87 -15.69 -14.36 3.41
CA LEU A 87 -16.55 -13.21 3.70
C LEU A 87 -16.77 -12.34 2.46
N SER A 88 -17.96 -11.71 2.40
CA SER A 88 -18.27 -10.78 1.31
C SER A 88 -17.38 -9.53 1.35
N PRO A 89 -16.96 -9.00 0.17
CA PRO A 89 -16.10 -7.82 0.07
C PRO A 89 -16.65 -6.60 0.80
N LEU A 90 -17.95 -6.36 0.69
CA LEU A 90 -18.63 -5.25 1.37
C LEU A 90 -18.53 -5.35 2.89
N PHE A 91 -18.68 -6.56 3.44
CA PHE A 91 -18.57 -6.77 4.88
C PHE A 91 -17.16 -6.46 5.37
N VAL A 92 -16.13 -7.01 4.70
CA VAL A 92 -14.73 -6.80 5.07
C VAL A 92 -14.35 -5.33 4.93
N GLN A 93 -14.73 -4.66 3.83
CA GLN A 93 -14.49 -3.25 3.62
C GLN A 93 -15.15 -2.37 4.69
N SER A 94 -16.38 -2.66 5.06
CA SER A 94 -17.11 -1.91 6.09
C SER A 94 -16.41 -1.98 7.44
N TRP A 95 -15.99 -3.18 7.85
CA TRP A 95 -15.24 -3.37 9.09
C TRP A 95 -13.86 -2.72 9.05
N PHE A 96 -13.16 -2.84 7.93
CA PHE A 96 -11.86 -2.19 7.74
C PHE A 96 -11.97 -0.67 7.89
N ASN A 97 -12.94 -0.06 7.22
CA ASN A 97 -13.19 1.38 7.30
C ASN A 97 -13.60 1.81 8.72
N LEU A 98 -14.40 1.00 9.42
CA LEU A 98 -14.80 1.28 10.80
C LEU A 98 -13.59 1.28 11.75
N TYR A 99 -12.74 0.25 11.68
CA TYR A 99 -11.52 0.18 12.49
C TYR A 99 -10.55 1.33 12.16
N GLN A 100 -10.38 1.63 10.89
CA GLN A 100 -9.55 2.75 10.45
C GLN A 100 -10.08 4.09 10.98
N PHE A 101 -11.39 4.30 10.92
CA PHE A 101 -12.03 5.49 11.49
C PHE A 101 -11.79 5.60 12.99
N ILE A 102 -12.02 4.53 13.76
CA ILE A 102 -11.81 4.51 15.22
C ILE A 102 -10.35 4.80 15.55
N MET A 103 -9.41 4.13 14.86
CA MET A 103 -7.98 4.32 15.09
C MET A 103 -7.54 5.76 14.79
N MET A 104 -7.97 6.32 13.65
CA MET A 104 -7.65 7.69 13.28
C MET A 104 -8.29 8.70 14.23
N PHE A 105 -9.51 8.43 14.71
CA PHE A 105 -10.18 9.26 15.71
C PHE A 105 -9.40 9.29 17.03
N ILE A 106 -8.92 8.13 17.51
CA ILE A 106 -8.09 8.04 18.71
C ILE A 106 -6.77 8.82 18.53
N ILE A 107 -6.08 8.64 17.39
CA ILE A 107 -4.84 9.37 17.08
C ILE A 107 -5.10 10.89 17.06
N LEU A 108 -6.20 11.31 16.44
CA LEU A 108 -6.58 12.72 16.39
C LEU A 108 -6.81 13.28 17.78
N MET A 109 -7.53 12.54 18.64
CA MET A 109 -7.80 13.00 20.01
C MET A 109 -6.54 13.00 20.89
N VAL A 110 -5.67 12.02 20.77
CA VAL A 110 -4.50 11.86 21.64
C VAL A 110 -3.31 12.72 21.17
N VAL A 111 -3.11 12.85 19.87
CA VAL A 111 -1.91 13.51 19.32
C VAL A 111 -2.22 14.93 18.86
N TRP A 112 -3.27 15.13 18.07
CA TRP A 112 -3.54 16.43 17.47
C TRP A 112 -4.26 17.37 18.43
N TYR A 113 -5.25 16.90 19.16
CA TYR A 113 -6.06 17.75 20.05
C TYR A 113 -5.22 18.48 21.11
N PRO A 114 -4.24 17.85 21.81
CA PRO A 114 -3.38 18.54 22.77
C PRO A 114 -2.38 19.50 22.12
N THR A 115 -2.01 19.26 20.86
CA THR A 115 -0.99 20.05 20.15
C THR A 115 -1.55 21.03 19.15
N ARG A 116 -2.88 21.18 19.08
CA ARG A 116 -3.59 22.01 18.08
C ARG A 116 -3.13 23.47 18.03
N GLU A 117 -2.72 24.04 19.18
CA GLU A 117 -2.26 25.42 19.25
C GLU A 117 -0.88 25.64 18.64
N LYS A 118 -0.05 24.56 18.60
CA LYS A 118 1.31 24.56 18.04
C LYS A 118 1.36 24.07 16.60
N THR A 119 0.26 23.52 16.10
CA THR A 119 0.17 22.92 14.75
C THR A 119 -0.59 23.88 13.82
N THR A 120 -0.41 23.72 12.51
CA THR A 120 -1.15 24.48 11.48
C THR A 120 -2.66 24.39 11.70
N ARG A 121 -3.35 25.54 11.64
CA ARG A 121 -4.81 25.61 11.77
C ARG A 121 -5.46 24.76 10.67
N PHE A 122 -6.49 24.02 11.04
CA PHE A 122 -7.29 23.25 10.10
C PHE A 122 -7.99 24.19 9.10
N HIS A 123 -7.67 24.05 7.83
CA HIS A 123 -8.35 24.70 6.73
C HIS A 123 -9.23 23.70 6.00
N TRP A 124 -10.53 23.94 6.00
CA TRP A 124 -11.45 23.12 5.22
C TRP A 124 -11.18 23.31 3.73
N SER A 125 -11.04 22.19 3.01
CA SER A 125 -10.90 22.17 1.56
C SER A 125 -11.85 21.12 0.98
N TRP A 126 -12.54 21.48 -0.12
CA TRP A 126 -13.37 20.54 -0.88
C TRP A 126 -12.58 19.36 -1.46
N ALA A 127 -11.28 19.46 -1.55
CA ALA A 127 -10.41 18.36 -1.91
C ALA A 127 -10.49 17.19 -0.91
N ILE A 128 -10.74 17.44 0.39
CA ILE A 128 -10.78 16.40 1.43
C ILE A 128 -11.89 15.38 1.16
N PRO A 129 -13.19 15.79 1.04
CA PRO A 129 -14.25 14.83 0.76
C PRO A 129 -14.10 14.19 -0.62
N LEU A 130 -13.59 14.92 -1.62
CA LEU A 130 -13.36 14.37 -2.95
C LEU A 130 -12.32 13.22 -2.90
N ILE A 131 -11.20 13.43 -2.21
CA ILE A 131 -10.18 12.39 -2.00
C ILE A 131 -10.79 11.19 -1.27
N ALA A 132 -11.59 11.41 -0.23
CA ALA A 132 -12.23 10.33 0.52
C ALA A 132 -13.15 9.48 -0.36
N ILE A 133 -13.94 10.09 -1.25
CA ILE A 133 -14.81 9.37 -2.21
C ILE A 133 -13.97 8.54 -3.17
N PHE A 134 -12.92 9.11 -3.78
CA PHE A 134 -12.06 8.38 -4.72
C PHE A 134 -11.30 7.24 -4.06
N VAL A 135 -10.78 7.44 -2.84
CA VAL A 135 -10.12 6.38 -2.08
C VAL A 135 -11.11 5.27 -1.74
N GLY A 136 -12.31 5.62 -1.28
CA GLY A 136 -13.36 4.63 -1.00
C GLY A 136 -13.77 3.81 -2.23
N ALA A 137 -13.91 4.46 -3.39
CA ALA A 137 -14.20 3.77 -4.66
C ALA A 137 -13.02 2.87 -5.09
N ALA A 138 -11.79 3.31 -4.91
CA ALA A 138 -10.60 2.52 -5.21
C ALA A 138 -10.49 1.28 -4.30
N ASP A 139 -10.75 1.44 -3.01
CA ASP A 139 -10.75 0.32 -2.06
C ASP A 139 -11.90 -0.65 -2.34
N PHE A 140 -13.09 -0.17 -2.69
CA PHE A 140 -14.19 -1.01 -3.14
C PHE A 140 -13.81 -1.86 -4.35
N SER A 141 -13.22 -1.22 -5.37
CA SER A 141 -12.75 -1.92 -6.57
C SER A 141 -11.66 -2.94 -6.26
N TYR A 142 -10.75 -2.62 -5.34
CA TYR A 142 -9.70 -3.53 -4.88
C TYR A 142 -10.27 -4.77 -4.20
N PHE A 143 -11.16 -4.59 -3.24
CA PHE A 143 -11.77 -5.71 -2.52
C PHE A 143 -12.64 -6.57 -3.42
N ASN A 144 -13.39 -5.94 -4.34
CA ASN A 144 -14.18 -6.67 -5.33
C ASN A 144 -13.30 -7.49 -6.28
N ALA A 145 -12.20 -6.93 -6.77
CA ALA A 145 -11.24 -7.67 -7.58
C ALA A 145 -10.63 -8.85 -6.82
N LEU A 146 -10.38 -8.69 -5.52
CA LEU A 146 -9.78 -9.75 -4.69
C LEU A 146 -10.74 -10.92 -4.43
N SER A 147 -12.04 -10.66 -4.43
CA SER A 147 -13.09 -11.67 -4.17
C SER A 147 -13.41 -12.56 -5.37
N MET A 148 -12.92 -12.22 -6.57
CA MET A 148 -13.13 -13.08 -7.74
C MET A 148 -12.36 -14.39 -7.57
N GLU A 149 -12.96 -15.52 -7.89
CA GLU A 149 -12.40 -16.87 -7.69
C GLU A 149 -11.06 -17.06 -8.38
N ASP A 150 -10.89 -16.52 -9.59
CA ASP A 150 -9.65 -16.60 -10.38
C ASP A 150 -8.67 -15.45 -10.11
N SER A 151 -8.93 -14.58 -9.13
CA SER A 151 -8.08 -13.42 -8.88
C SER A 151 -6.77 -13.82 -8.20
N MET A 152 -5.67 -13.43 -8.81
CA MET A 152 -4.33 -13.54 -8.22
C MET A 152 -3.99 -12.26 -7.46
N ILE A 153 -3.78 -12.36 -6.15
CA ILE A 153 -3.42 -11.20 -5.34
C ILE A 153 -2.11 -10.55 -5.81
N SER A 154 -1.20 -11.33 -6.36
CA SER A 154 0.04 -10.84 -6.95
C SER A 154 -0.21 -9.83 -8.05
N VAL A 155 -1.14 -10.15 -8.98
CA VAL A 155 -1.50 -9.29 -10.11
C VAL A 155 -2.26 -8.05 -9.65
N VAL A 156 -3.24 -8.22 -8.77
CA VAL A 156 -4.03 -7.11 -8.20
C VAL A 156 -3.13 -6.13 -7.45
N SER A 157 -2.18 -6.63 -6.68
CA SER A 157 -1.21 -5.82 -5.94
C SER A 157 -0.28 -5.03 -6.88
N LEU A 158 0.15 -5.62 -8.00
CA LEU A 158 0.97 -4.95 -9.02
C LEU A 158 0.19 -3.83 -9.71
N ILE A 159 -1.06 -4.09 -10.14
CA ILE A 159 -1.93 -3.11 -10.79
C ILE A 159 -2.21 -1.93 -9.86
N ARG A 160 -2.49 -2.19 -8.58
CA ARG A 160 -2.68 -1.12 -7.58
C ARG A 160 -1.46 -0.19 -7.49
N ARG A 161 -0.26 -0.72 -7.66
CA ARG A 161 0.99 0.09 -7.67
C ARG A 161 1.21 0.86 -8.98
N GLY A 162 0.54 0.49 -10.05
CA GLY A 162 0.54 1.23 -11.32
C GLY A 162 0.02 2.67 -11.18
N SER A 163 -0.75 2.98 -10.13
CA SER A 163 -1.19 4.33 -9.79
C SER A 163 -0.03 5.33 -9.64
N VAL A 164 1.15 4.86 -9.23
CA VAL A 164 2.36 5.68 -9.12
C VAL A 164 2.79 6.21 -10.50
N LEU A 165 2.65 5.41 -11.56
CA LEU A 165 2.97 5.82 -12.93
C LEU A 165 2.03 6.94 -13.39
N ILE A 166 0.74 6.82 -13.08
CA ILE A 166 -0.26 7.84 -13.41
C ILE A 166 0.05 9.15 -12.67
N SER A 167 0.34 9.05 -11.38
CA SER A 167 0.72 10.22 -10.58
C SER A 167 1.96 10.92 -11.12
N PHE A 168 2.93 10.14 -11.60
CA PHE A 168 4.17 10.68 -12.18
C PHE A 168 3.95 11.31 -13.55
N ALA A 169 3.00 10.79 -14.33
CA ALA A 169 2.66 11.33 -15.64
C ALA A 169 1.81 12.62 -15.56
N CYS A 170 1.06 12.80 -14.46
CA CYS A 170 0.19 13.95 -14.25
C CYS A 170 0.84 15.09 -13.42
N GLY A 171 1.96 14.85 -12.75
CA GLY A 171 2.65 15.81 -11.89
C GLY A 171 3.95 16.25 -12.43
#